data_de67d39daa227c68351c40fdec957f72
#
_entry.id   de67d39daa227c68351c40fdec957f72
#
_cell.length_a   1.000
_cell.length_b   1.000
_cell.length_c   1.000
_cell.angle_alpha   90.00
_cell.angle_beta   90.00
_cell.angle_gamma   90.00
#
_symmetry.space_group_name_H-M   'P 1'
#
loop_
_entity.id
_entity.type
_entity.pdbx_description
1 polymer ?
#
loop_
_entity_poly.entity_id
_entity_poly.type
_entity_poly.pdbx_seq_one_letter_code
_entity_poly.pdbx_strand_id
1 'polypeptide(L)'
;MAELLMTTWDGAGTTPPLMSVARPLVERGHRLRVLADPVLRADVEATGAEHVSWLTAPHRIRPGRDGDFVRDWEAADPATNFALMRDRLAVGPAEAFARDVRAEIDRRRPALVLSELLIFGPLVAAEAAQVPAVVLNPTINVIPAVGVPPFGLGLMPARDDAERA
;
A
#
# COMPACT_ATOMS: atom_id res chain seq x y z
N MET A 1 -12.34 21.36 4.65
CA MET A 1 -11.30 21.15 3.64
C MET A 1 -10.00 20.81 4.35
N ALA A 2 -9.34 19.72 3.99
CA ALA A 2 -8.08 19.26 4.59
C ALA A 2 -7.10 18.85 3.49
N GLU A 3 -5.79 18.92 3.79
CA GLU A 3 -4.73 18.29 3.00
C GLU A 3 -4.62 16.83 3.41
N LEU A 4 -4.69 15.93 2.45
CA LEU A 4 -4.56 14.48 2.66
C LEU A 4 -3.44 13.92 1.77
N LEU A 5 -2.74 12.91 2.26
CA LEU A 5 -1.75 12.15 1.49
C LEU A 5 -2.17 10.69 1.49
N MET A 6 -2.43 10.14 0.32
CA MET A 6 -2.66 8.71 0.14
C MET A 6 -1.42 8.07 -0.46
N THR A 7 -1.13 6.84 -0.10
CA THR A 7 -0.01 6.07 -0.65
C THR A 7 -0.50 4.73 -1.15
N THR A 8 -0.05 4.34 -2.34
CA THR A 8 -0.37 3.05 -2.96
C THR A 8 0.72 2.62 -3.94
N TRP A 9 0.63 1.39 -4.39
CA TRP A 9 1.46 0.82 -5.45
C TRP A 9 0.55 0.12 -6.48
N ASP A 10 1.09 -0.19 -7.67
CA ASP A 10 0.33 -0.91 -8.70
C ASP A 10 0.27 -2.41 -8.38
N GLY A 11 -0.65 -2.78 -7.51
CA GLY A 11 -1.00 -4.16 -7.18
C GLY A 11 -2.19 -4.68 -8.00
N ALA A 12 -2.43 -4.13 -9.17
CA ALA A 12 -3.55 -4.47 -10.04
C ALA A 12 -4.91 -4.42 -9.33
N GLY A 13 -5.33 -5.49 -8.67
CA GLY A 13 -6.63 -5.58 -7.99
C GLY A 13 -6.80 -4.64 -6.79
N THR A 14 -5.74 -4.08 -6.23
CA THR A 14 -5.80 -3.17 -5.08
C THR A 14 -6.08 -1.71 -5.48
N THR A 15 -5.76 -1.32 -6.69
CA THR A 15 -5.91 0.06 -7.18
C THR A 15 -7.36 0.53 -7.27
N PRO A 16 -8.32 -0.20 -7.89
CA PRO A 16 -9.71 0.28 -8.01
C PRO A 16 -10.38 0.57 -6.67
N PRO A 17 -10.28 -0.27 -5.61
CA PRO A 17 -10.82 0.05 -4.30
C PRO A 17 -10.24 1.33 -3.71
N LEU A 18 -8.93 1.58 -3.87
CA LEU A 18 -8.30 2.80 -3.36
C LEU A 18 -8.77 4.04 -4.11
N MET A 19 -8.95 3.97 -5.42
CA MET A 19 -9.51 5.08 -6.21
C MET A 19 -10.97 5.33 -5.84
N SER A 20 -11.72 4.30 -5.42
CA SER A 20 -13.09 4.47 -4.91
C SER A 20 -13.16 5.22 -3.57
N VAL A 21 -12.09 5.22 -2.79
CA VAL A 21 -11.92 6.06 -1.60
C VAL A 21 -11.44 7.46 -1.96
N ALA A 22 -10.52 7.59 -2.92
CA ALA A 22 -9.93 8.85 -3.32
C ALA A 22 -10.98 9.82 -3.89
N ARG A 23 -11.82 9.36 -4.81
CA ARG A 23 -12.83 10.19 -5.48
C ARG A 23 -13.79 10.89 -4.50
N PRO A 24 -14.48 10.21 -3.56
CA PRO A 24 -15.36 10.88 -2.60
C PRO A 24 -14.65 11.87 -1.67
N LEU A 25 -13.35 11.66 -1.37
CA LEU A 25 -12.60 12.61 -0.58
C LEU A 25 -12.40 13.93 -1.34
N VAL A 26 -12.05 13.85 -2.62
CA VAL A 26 -11.93 15.04 -3.49
C VAL A 26 -13.29 15.72 -3.68
N GLU A 27 -14.37 14.96 -3.94
CA GLU A 27 -15.73 15.49 -4.11
C GLU A 27 -16.24 16.21 -2.84
N ARG A 28 -15.77 15.82 -1.65
CA ARG A 28 -16.05 16.52 -0.39
C ARG A 28 -15.19 17.75 -0.17
N GLY A 29 -14.38 18.13 -1.14
CA GLY A 29 -13.56 19.34 -1.11
C GLY A 29 -12.22 19.18 -0.36
N HIS A 30 -11.76 17.97 -0.08
CA HIS A 30 -10.40 17.77 0.42
C HIS A 30 -9.39 17.89 -0.73
N ARG A 31 -8.19 18.37 -0.43
CA ARG A 31 -7.05 18.31 -1.34
C ARG A 31 -6.31 17.01 -1.11
N LEU A 32 -6.35 16.11 -2.08
CA LEU A 32 -5.74 14.79 -2.01
C LEU A 32 -4.56 14.69 -2.96
N ARG A 33 -3.39 14.33 -2.41
CA ARG A 33 -2.24 13.85 -3.16
C ARG A 33 -2.17 12.34 -3.02
N VAL A 34 -1.89 11.66 -4.13
CA VAL A 34 -1.68 10.21 -4.15
C VAL A 34 -0.25 9.93 -4.59
N LEU A 35 0.58 9.47 -3.67
CA LEU A 35 1.95 9.03 -3.93
C LEU A 35 1.88 7.57 -4.40
N ALA A 36 2.15 7.36 -5.68
CA ALA A 36 1.89 6.11 -6.37
C ALA A 36 2.86 5.87 -7.53
N ASP A 37 2.80 4.67 -8.10
CA ASP A 37 3.54 4.31 -9.29
C ASP A 37 3.17 5.23 -10.47
N PRO A 38 4.12 5.62 -11.34
CA PRO A 38 3.84 6.42 -12.53
C PRO A 38 2.76 5.83 -13.45
N VAL A 39 2.63 4.51 -13.51
CA VAL A 39 1.61 3.84 -14.33
C VAL A 39 0.18 4.13 -13.86
N LEU A 40 -0.02 4.52 -12.59
CA LEU A 40 -1.32 4.84 -12.00
C LEU A 40 -1.74 6.31 -12.17
N ARG A 41 -0.91 7.13 -12.83
CA ARG A 41 -1.18 8.57 -12.99
C ARG A 41 -2.59 8.86 -13.51
N ALA A 42 -2.97 8.20 -14.61
CA ALA A 42 -4.28 8.45 -15.22
C ALA A 42 -5.44 8.09 -14.29
N ASP A 43 -5.33 6.96 -13.57
CA ASP A 43 -6.36 6.51 -12.63
C ASP A 43 -6.49 7.47 -11.44
N VAL A 44 -5.37 7.96 -10.92
CA VAL A 44 -5.34 8.95 -9.83
C VAL A 44 -5.97 10.26 -10.28
N GLU A 45 -5.50 10.83 -11.40
CA GLU A 45 -5.99 12.11 -11.93
C GLU A 45 -7.49 12.04 -12.29
N ALA A 46 -8.00 10.89 -12.73
CA ALA A 46 -9.41 10.67 -12.98
C ALA A 46 -10.30 10.76 -11.71
N THR A 47 -9.72 10.70 -10.51
CA THR A 47 -10.43 10.96 -9.26
C THR A 47 -10.48 12.44 -8.88
N GLY A 48 -9.71 13.29 -9.58
CA GLY A 48 -9.47 14.69 -9.23
C GLY A 48 -8.34 14.91 -8.22
N ALA A 49 -7.63 13.86 -7.81
CA ALA A 49 -6.47 13.94 -6.93
C ALA A 49 -5.19 14.33 -7.69
N GLU A 50 -4.22 14.91 -6.98
CA GLU A 50 -2.87 15.18 -7.49
C GLU A 50 -2.04 13.90 -7.45
N HIS A 51 -1.54 13.42 -8.60
CA HIS A 51 -0.60 12.32 -8.65
C HIS A 51 0.82 12.78 -8.32
N VAL A 52 1.49 12.06 -7.41
CA VAL A 52 2.92 12.19 -7.10
C VAL A 52 3.58 10.83 -7.34
N SER A 53 4.71 10.81 -8.04
CA SER A 53 5.44 9.55 -8.27
C SER A 53 6.36 9.24 -7.11
N TRP A 54 6.52 7.94 -6.81
CA TRP A 54 7.64 7.44 -6.01
C TRP A 54 8.97 7.89 -6.65
N LEU A 55 9.97 8.19 -5.84
CA LEU A 55 11.30 8.64 -6.29
C LEU A 55 12.39 7.62 -5.96
N THR A 56 12.49 7.22 -4.69
CA THR A 56 13.51 6.30 -4.19
C THR A 56 12.98 4.89 -3.95
N ALA A 57 11.70 4.78 -3.65
CA ALA A 57 11.03 3.49 -3.49
C ALA A 57 10.91 2.75 -4.82
N PRO A 58 10.95 1.41 -4.83
CA PRO A 58 10.69 0.64 -6.03
C PRO A 58 9.29 0.93 -6.54
N HIS A 59 9.14 1.09 -7.86
CA HIS A 59 7.87 1.46 -8.48
C HIS A 59 7.80 1.02 -9.94
N ARG A 60 6.58 0.86 -10.47
CA ARG A 60 6.32 0.55 -11.87
C ARG A 60 6.27 1.81 -12.72
N ILE A 61 7.14 1.87 -13.72
CA ILE A 61 7.15 2.95 -14.72
C ILE A 61 6.39 2.60 -16.01
N ARG A 62 6.08 1.31 -16.20
CA ARG A 62 5.33 0.76 -17.36
C ARG A 62 4.54 -0.47 -16.95
N PRO A 63 3.39 -0.73 -17.59
CA PRO A 63 2.57 -1.90 -17.30
C PRO A 63 3.25 -3.20 -17.75
N GLY A 64 2.71 -4.32 -17.24
CA GLY A 64 3.15 -5.66 -17.60
C GLY A 64 4.30 -6.20 -16.77
N ARG A 65 4.70 -7.44 -17.07
CA ARG A 65 5.71 -8.19 -16.30
C ARG A 65 7.07 -7.50 -16.26
N ASP A 66 7.49 -6.88 -17.35
CA ASP A 66 8.80 -6.21 -17.43
C ASP A 66 8.92 -4.99 -16.52
N GLY A 67 7.79 -4.40 -16.13
CA GLY A 67 7.74 -3.28 -15.19
C GLY A 67 7.57 -3.69 -13.73
N ASP A 68 7.29 -4.95 -13.46
CA ASP A 68 6.97 -5.44 -12.12
C ASP A 68 8.23 -5.77 -11.32
N PHE A 69 8.46 -5.01 -10.26
CA PHE A 69 9.60 -5.21 -9.37
C PHE A 69 9.38 -6.34 -8.34
N VAL A 70 8.13 -6.71 -8.04
CA VAL A 70 7.81 -7.78 -7.07
C VAL A 70 8.10 -9.16 -7.67
N ARG A 71 7.67 -9.37 -8.92
CA ARG A 71 7.90 -10.61 -9.68
C ARG A 71 7.41 -11.86 -8.93
N ASP A 72 6.20 -11.78 -8.38
CA ASP A 72 5.58 -12.83 -7.57
C ASP A 72 5.37 -14.15 -8.32
N TRP A 73 5.27 -14.09 -9.66
CA TRP A 73 5.22 -15.28 -10.53
C TRP A 73 6.50 -16.14 -10.54
N GLU A 74 7.62 -15.65 -9.97
CA GLU A 74 8.84 -16.44 -9.80
C GLU A 74 8.74 -17.42 -8.64
N ALA A 75 7.74 -17.27 -7.79
CA ALA A 75 7.54 -18.11 -6.63
C ALA A 75 7.09 -19.52 -7.03
N ALA A 76 7.79 -20.53 -6.54
CA ALA A 76 7.43 -21.93 -6.77
C ALA A 76 6.32 -22.44 -5.83
N ASP A 77 6.10 -21.75 -4.72
CA ASP A 77 5.17 -22.12 -3.65
C ASP A 77 4.71 -20.89 -2.86
N PRO A 78 3.64 -21.01 -2.04
CA PRO A 78 3.10 -19.89 -1.27
C PRO A 78 4.09 -19.24 -0.28
N ALA A 79 4.97 -20.02 0.33
CA ALA A 79 5.95 -19.48 1.29
C ALA A 79 7.00 -18.63 0.57
N THR A 80 7.48 -19.07 -0.59
CA THR A 80 8.36 -18.31 -1.47
C THR A 80 7.66 -17.03 -1.96
N ASN A 81 6.39 -17.13 -2.36
CA ASN A 81 5.61 -15.94 -2.76
C ASN A 81 5.52 -14.90 -1.64
N PHE A 82 5.20 -15.36 -0.42
CA PHE A 82 5.16 -14.50 0.75
C PHE A 82 6.52 -13.84 1.04
N ALA A 83 7.61 -14.59 0.90
CA ALA A 83 8.96 -14.03 1.07
C ALA A 83 9.27 -12.95 0.03
N LEU A 84 8.93 -13.16 -1.26
CA LEU A 84 9.09 -12.15 -2.31
C LEU A 84 8.29 -10.88 -2.01
N MET A 85 7.02 -11.01 -1.62
CA MET A 85 6.19 -9.87 -1.24
C MET A 85 6.77 -9.11 -0.05
N ARG A 86 7.22 -9.82 1.00
CA ARG A 86 7.87 -9.21 2.16
C ARG A 86 9.13 -8.45 1.77
N ASP A 87 10.02 -9.09 1.01
CA ASP A 87 11.37 -8.58 0.76
C ASP A 87 11.42 -7.53 -0.34
N ARG A 88 10.52 -7.62 -1.33
CA ARG A 88 10.51 -6.70 -2.48
C ARG A 88 9.49 -5.57 -2.38
N LEU A 89 8.47 -5.70 -1.51
CA LEU A 89 7.40 -4.70 -1.39
C LEU A 89 7.21 -4.21 0.05
N ALA A 90 6.89 -5.10 0.99
CA ALA A 90 6.35 -4.68 2.28
C ALA A 90 7.43 -4.17 3.25
N VAL A 91 8.47 -4.97 3.48
CA VAL A 91 9.49 -4.73 4.50
C VAL A 91 10.82 -4.30 3.88
N GLY A 92 11.30 -5.02 2.87
CA GLY A 92 12.61 -4.72 2.27
C GLY A 92 12.78 -3.27 1.85
N PRO A 93 11.88 -2.69 1.06
CA PRO A 93 11.97 -1.29 0.64
C PRO A 93 11.32 -0.29 1.59
N ALA A 94 10.93 -0.69 2.81
CA ALA A 94 10.18 0.17 3.73
C ALA A 94 10.89 1.51 4.02
N GLU A 95 12.22 1.51 4.13
CA GLU A 95 12.99 2.75 4.31
C GLU A 95 12.86 3.69 3.11
N ALA A 96 12.90 3.16 1.89
CA ALA A 96 12.78 3.97 0.67
C ALA A 96 11.37 4.58 0.57
N PHE A 97 10.33 3.79 0.83
CA PHE A 97 8.95 4.29 0.93
C PHE A 97 8.80 5.34 2.03
N ALA A 98 9.39 5.13 3.21
CA ALA A 98 9.35 6.09 4.30
C ALA A 98 10.03 7.42 3.94
N ARG A 99 11.15 7.37 3.23
CA ARG A 99 11.90 8.55 2.76
C ARG A 99 11.06 9.39 1.81
N ASP A 100 10.43 8.76 0.82
CA ASP A 100 9.61 9.46 -0.16
C ASP A 100 8.37 10.10 0.51
N VAL A 101 7.70 9.37 1.41
CA VAL A 101 6.56 9.91 2.17
C VAL A 101 6.99 11.04 3.09
N ARG A 102 8.15 10.92 3.75
CA ARG A 102 8.67 11.99 4.59
C ARG A 102 8.94 13.26 3.79
N ALA A 103 9.54 13.16 2.60
CA ALA A 103 9.75 14.29 1.72
C ALA A 103 8.43 14.98 1.33
N GLU A 104 7.36 14.21 1.07
CA GLU A 104 6.04 14.75 0.77
C GLU A 104 5.36 15.40 1.97
N ILE A 105 5.54 14.86 3.18
CA ILE A 105 5.07 15.47 4.42
C ILE A 105 5.78 16.81 4.66
N ASP A 106 7.09 16.85 4.48
CA ASP A 106 7.90 18.07 4.68
C ASP A 106 7.58 19.13 3.63
N ARG A 107 7.31 18.74 2.38
CA ARG A 107 6.90 19.66 1.31
C ARG A 107 5.55 20.32 1.58
N ARG A 108 4.57 19.55 2.02
CA ARG A 108 3.21 20.02 2.33
C ARG A 108 2.58 19.07 3.36
N ARG A 109 2.62 19.48 4.63
CA ARG A 109 2.14 18.64 5.74
C ARG A 109 0.68 18.27 5.58
N PRO A 110 0.32 16.98 5.48
CA PRO A 110 -1.06 16.54 5.44
C PRO A 110 -1.66 16.48 6.85
N ALA A 111 -2.97 16.57 6.93
CA ALA A 111 -3.72 16.33 8.16
C ALA A 111 -3.84 14.82 8.46
N LEU A 112 -3.73 13.98 7.43
CA LEU A 112 -3.86 12.53 7.53
C LEU A 112 -3.08 11.86 6.40
N VAL A 113 -2.39 10.76 6.72
CA VAL A 113 -1.84 9.80 5.76
C VAL A 113 -2.78 8.61 5.64
N LEU A 114 -3.15 8.24 4.42
CA LEU A 114 -3.94 7.06 4.08
C LEU A 114 -2.98 6.07 3.39
N SER A 115 -2.59 4.99 4.06
CA SER A 115 -1.62 4.04 3.52
C SER A 115 -2.29 2.74 3.11
N GLU A 116 -1.96 2.27 1.92
CA GLU A 116 -2.28 0.89 1.53
C GLU A 116 -1.54 -0.09 2.45
N LEU A 117 -2.22 -1.21 2.78
CA LEU A 117 -1.79 -2.15 3.82
C LEU A 117 -0.40 -2.77 3.60
N LEU A 118 -0.04 -3.08 2.35
CA LEU A 118 1.16 -3.86 2.05
C LEU A 118 2.45 -3.04 1.98
N ILE A 119 2.40 -1.71 2.10
CA ILE A 119 3.58 -0.85 2.13
C ILE A 119 3.74 -0.21 3.51
N PHE A 120 4.69 -0.70 4.31
CA PHE A 120 4.84 -0.28 5.71
C PHE A 120 5.57 1.05 5.89
N GLY A 121 6.44 1.41 4.97
CA GLY A 121 7.22 2.65 5.04
C GLY A 121 6.39 3.92 5.28
N PRO A 122 5.24 4.11 4.62
CA PRO A 122 4.36 5.26 4.85
C PRO A 122 3.88 5.41 6.30
N LEU A 123 3.57 4.30 6.97
CA LEU A 123 3.14 4.33 8.37
C LEU A 123 4.28 4.76 9.30
N VAL A 124 5.50 4.25 9.05
CA VAL A 124 6.71 4.65 9.78
C VAL A 124 6.99 6.14 9.62
N ALA A 125 6.89 6.64 8.37
CA ALA A 125 7.10 8.07 8.09
C ALA A 125 6.05 8.97 8.76
N ALA A 126 4.77 8.55 8.73
CA ALA A 126 3.68 9.28 9.37
C ALA A 126 3.86 9.34 10.88
N GLU A 127 4.21 8.22 11.52
CA GLU A 127 4.49 8.15 12.95
C GLU A 127 5.67 9.05 13.33
N ALA A 128 6.81 8.92 12.64
CA ALA A 128 7.99 9.76 12.88
C ALA A 128 7.73 11.26 12.67
N ALA A 129 6.79 11.60 11.79
CA ALA A 129 6.35 12.98 11.56
C ALA A 129 5.21 13.42 12.48
N GLN A 130 4.70 12.55 13.33
CA GLN A 130 3.52 12.80 14.17
C GLN A 130 2.31 13.27 13.35
N VAL A 131 2.07 12.62 12.22
CA VAL A 131 0.88 12.80 11.38
C VAL A 131 -0.01 11.58 11.59
N PRO A 132 -1.30 11.76 11.88
CA PRO A 132 -2.23 10.63 11.95
C PRO A 132 -2.20 9.78 10.69
N ALA A 133 -2.32 8.47 10.84
CA ALA A 133 -2.35 7.55 9.70
C ALA A 133 -3.53 6.57 9.81
N VAL A 134 -4.08 6.20 8.66
CA VAL A 134 -5.11 5.17 8.50
C VAL A 134 -4.63 4.16 7.47
N VAL A 135 -4.76 2.88 7.81
CA VAL A 135 -4.46 1.79 6.88
C VAL A 135 -5.71 1.50 6.04
N LEU A 136 -5.54 1.52 4.74
CA LEU A 136 -6.52 1.06 3.77
C LEU A 136 -6.22 -0.41 3.41
N ASN A 137 -7.18 -1.28 3.68
CA ASN A 137 -7.09 -2.70 3.30
C ASN A 137 -7.98 -2.97 2.08
N PRO A 138 -7.43 -2.96 0.87
CA PRO A 138 -8.19 -3.20 -0.36
C PRO A 138 -8.40 -4.69 -0.67
N THR A 139 -7.93 -5.58 0.19
CA THR A 139 -7.95 -7.03 -0.02
C THR A 139 -8.72 -7.75 1.08
N ILE A 140 -8.56 -9.07 1.17
CA ILE A 140 -9.09 -9.86 2.29
C ILE A 140 -8.43 -9.44 3.60
N ASN A 141 -9.10 -9.69 4.73
CA ASN A 141 -8.51 -9.39 6.03
C ASN A 141 -7.29 -10.30 6.27
N VAL A 142 -6.13 -9.66 6.40
CA VAL A 142 -4.83 -10.33 6.65
C VAL A 142 -4.39 -10.24 8.11
N ILE A 143 -5.18 -9.55 8.96
CA ILE A 143 -4.86 -9.38 10.37
C ILE A 143 -5.11 -10.70 11.09
N PRO A 144 -4.11 -11.24 11.81
CA PRO A 144 -4.29 -12.46 12.58
C PRO A 144 -5.46 -12.36 13.57
N ALA A 145 -6.29 -13.39 13.61
CA ALA A 145 -7.40 -13.50 14.54
C ALA A 145 -7.51 -14.94 15.07
N VAL A 146 -8.17 -15.10 16.20
CA VAL A 146 -8.38 -16.44 16.79
C VAL A 146 -9.12 -17.33 15.79
N GLY A 147 -8.54 -18.50 15.49
CA GLY A 147 -9.09 -19.49 14.56
C GLY A 147 -8.89 -19.15 13.07
N VAL A 148 -8.16 -18.08 12.76
CA VAL A 148 -7.77 -17.73 11.38
C VAL A 148 -6.28 -17.99 11.21
N PRO A 149 -5.87 -18.83 10.24
CA PRO A 149 -4.45 -19.11 10.01
C PRO A 149 -3.73 -17.86 9.49
N PRO A 150 -2.39 -17.80 9.64
CA PRO A 150 -1.60 -16.72 9.06
C PRO A 150 -1.81 -16.62 7.54
N PHE A 151 -1.98 -15.38 7.09
CA PHE A 151 -2.18 -15.09 5.66
C PHE A 151 -0.97 -15.52 4.82
N GLY A 152 -1.24 -16.05 3.64
CA GLY A 152 -0.23 -16.33 2.61
C GLY A 152 0.49 -17.68 2.73
N LEU A 153 0.28 -18.43 3.82
CA LEU A 153 0.94 -19.73 4.01
C LEU A 153 0.13 -20.92 3.47
N GLY A 154 -1.09 -20.68 2.98
CA GLY A 154 -1.96 -21.75 2.47
C GLY A 154 -2.47 -22.70 3.55
N LEU A 155 -2.40 -22.32 4.82
CA LEU A 155 -2.88 -23.11 5.93
C LEU A 155 -4.41 -23.08 6.00
N MET A 156 -5.01 -24.21 6.35
CA MET A 156 -6.44 -24.30 6.62
C MET A 156 -6.76 -23.76 8.02
N PRO A 157 -7.96 -23.22 8.26
CA PRO A 157 -8.42 -22.91 9.61
C PRO A 157 -8.36 -24.16 10.50
N ALA A 158 -8.03 -23.96 11.77
CA ALA A 158 -8.00 -25.02 12.76
C ALA A 158 -9.38 -25.68 12.88
N ARG A 159 -9.43 -27.01 12.81
CA ARG A 159 -10.68 -27.79 12.84
C ARG A 159 -11.14 -28.13 14.25
N ASP A 160 -10.20 -28.13 15.20
CA ASP A 160 -10.44 -28.43 16.61
C ASP A 160 -9.50 -27.63 17.54
N ASP A 161 -9.65 -27.83 18.85
CA ASP A 161 -8.86 -27.12 19.84
C ASP A 161 -7.39 -27.56 19.89
N ALA A 162 -7.08 -28.81 19.44
CA ALA A 162 -5.69 -29.27 19.41
C ALA A 162 -4.90 -28.62 18.26
N GLU A 163 -5.56 -28.29 17.15
CA GLU A 163 -4.95 -27.56 16.02
C GLU A 163 -4.85 -26.04 16.31
N ARG A 164 -5.52 -25.52 17.34
CA ARG A 164 -5.47 -24.09 17.77
C ARG A 164 -4.35 -23.78 18.74
N ALA A 165 -3.81 -24.80 19.39
CA ALA A 165 -2.74 -24.68 20.39
C ALA A 165 -1.36 -24.59 19.73
#